data_6cd91f3a4f1bcbaf1e28b8eb0b905aca
#
_entry.id   6cd91f3a4f1bcbaf1e28b8eb0b905aca
#
_cell.length_a   1.000
_cell.length_b   1.000
_cell.length_c   1.000
_cell.angle_alpha   90.00
_cell.angle_beta   90.00
_cell.angle_gamma   90.00
#
_symmetry.space_group_name_H-M   'P 1'
#
loop_
_entity.id
_entity.type
_entity.pdbx_description
1 polymer ?
#
loop_
_entity_poly.entity_id
_entity_poly.type
_entity_poly.pdbx_seq_one_letter_code
_entity_poly.pdbx_strand_id
1 'polypeptide(L)' 'MKVKIFDCENEKDLEENINNFISGKEVVDIKYELSTLVDGGDQIYCFSAMIIYIDKG' A
#
# COMPACT_ATOMS: atom_id res chain seq x y z
N MET A 1 -2.84 -7.42 16.69
CA MET A 1 -3.06 -7.12 15.27
C MET A 1 -2.73 -5.67 15.00
N LYS A 2 -2.00 -5.42 13.93
CA LYS A 2 -1.56 -4.08 13.56
C LYS A 2 -1.93 -3.78 12.12
N VAL A 3 -1.89 -2.52 11.76
CA VAL A 3 -2.11 -2.08 10.38
C VAL A 3 -0.95 -1.21 9.91
N LYS A 4 -0.62 -1.33 8.63
CA LYS A 4 0.36 -0.48 7.98
C LYS A 4 -0.27 0.08 6.70
N ILE A 5 -0.18 1.39 6.51
CA ILE A 5 -0.76 2.05 5.36
C ILE A 5 0.36 2.60 4.48
N PHE A 6 0.27 2.32 3.19
CA PHE A 6 1.18 2.84 2.18
C PHE A 6 0.41 3.65 1.15
N ASP A 7 0.99 4.77 0.74
CA ASP A 7 0.49 5.59 -0.36
C ASP A 7 1.65 5.85 -1.31
N CYS A 8 1.46 5.55 -2.58
CA CYS A 8 2.48 5.76 -3.60
C CYS A 8 1.86 6.30 -4.88
N GLU A 9 2.62 7.05 -5.65
CA GLU A 9 2.18 7.55 -6.96
C GLU A 9 2.44 6.53 -8.08
N ASN A 10 3.17 5.47 -7.79
CA ASN A 10 3.58 4.45 -8.74
C ASN A 10 3.29 3.08 -8.15
N GLU A 11 2.62 2.22 -8.92
CA GLU A 11 2.23 0.90 -8.44
C GLU A 11 3.43 0.00 -8.16
N LYS A 12 4.50 0.16 -8.92
CA LYS A 12 5.70 -0.65 -8.71
C LYS A 12 6.37 -0.31 -7.39
N ASP A 13 6.42 0.96 -7.05
CA ASP A 13 6.97 1.40 -5.77
C ASP A 13 6.11 0.88 -4.62
N LEU A 14 4.79 0.91 -4.78
CA LEU A 14 3.89 0.36 -3.78
C LEU A 14 4.14 -1.13 -3.58
N GLU A 15 4.27 -1.87 -4.68
CA GLU A 15 4.52 -3.30 -4.64
C GLU A 15 5.83 -3.62 -3.91
N GLU A 16 6.90 -2.90 -4.23
CA GLU A 16 8.19 -3.10 -3.57
C GLU A 16 8.11 -2.80 -2.08
N ASN A 17 7.46 -1.70 -1.71
CA ASN A 17 7.30 -1.32 -0.32
C ASN A 17 6.51 -2.36 0.46
N ILE A 18 5.44 -2.88 -0.12
CA ILE A 18 4.63 -3.91 0.52
C ILE A 18 5.45 -5.18 0.69
N ASN A 19 6.11 -5.64 -0.36
CA ASN A 19 6.88 -6.88 -0.32
C ASN A 19 8.02 -6.80 0.70
N ASN A 20 8.69 -5.67 0.80
CA ASN A 20 9.72 -5.49 1.81
C ASN A 20 9.15 -5.48 3.22
N PHE A 21 7.98 -4.86 3.39
CA PHE A 21 7.37 -4.76 4.70
C PHE A 21 6.87 -6.10 5.22
N ILE A 22 6.21 -6.90 4.37
CA ILE A 22 5.58 -8.15 4.80
C ILE A 22 6.59 -9.27 5.04
N SER A 23 7.84 -9.07 4.66
CA SER A 23 8.90 -10.05 4.90
C SER A 23 9.05 -10.28 6.41
N GLY A 24 8.92 -11.51 6.86
CA GLY A 24 9.03 -11.87 8.28
C GLY A 24 7.81 -11.54 9.12
N LYS A 25 6.71 -11.12 8.51
CA LYS A 25 5.47 -10.81 9.22
C LYS A 25 4.37 -11.78 8.81
N GLU A 26 3.40 -11.97 9.70
CA GLU A 26 2.23 -12.76 9.38
C GLU A 26 1.12 -11.83 8.89
N VAL A 27 0.83 -11.92 7.60
CA VAL A 27 -0.17 -11.06 6.97
C VAL A 27 -1.55 -11.70 7.13
N VAL A 28 -2.48 -10.92 7.68
CA VAL A 28 -3.87 -11.36 7.83
C VAL A 28 -4.67 -10.99 6.58
N ASP A 29 -4.49 -9.77 6.10
CA ASP A 29 -5.23 -9.29 4.93
C ASP A 29 -4.49 -8.08 4.34
N ILE A 30 -4.70 -7.85 3.05
CA ILE A 30 -4.20 -6.67 2.35
C ILE A 30 -5.38 -6.07 1.59
N LYS A 31 -5.64 -4.80 1.83
CA LYS A 31 -6.68 -4.05 1.11
C LYS A 31 -6.01 -3.03 0.21
N TYR A 32 -6.44 -3.00 -1.04
CA TYR A 32 -5.86 -2.14 -2.05
C TYR A 32 -6.90 -1.18 -2.59
N GLU A 33 -6.50 0.06 -2.86
CA GLU A 33 -7.36 1.05 -3.44
C GLU A 33 -6.59 1.93 -4.41
N LEU A 34 -7.20 2.24 -5.54
CA LEU A 34 -6.67 3.16 -6.54
C LEU A 34 -7.57 4.39 -6.57
N SER A 35 -6.98 5.55 -6.32
CA SER A 35 -7.67 6.83 -6.41
C SER A 35 -7.10 7.64 -7.56
N THR A 36 -7.97 8.36 -8.26
CA THR A 36 -7.59 9.22 -9.36
C THR A 36 -8.06 10.63 -9.08
N LEU A 37 -7.15 11.59 -9.20
CA LEU A 37 -7.48 13.01 -9.09
C LEU A 37 -7.19 13.69 -10.42
N VAL A 38 -8.05 14.64 -10.78
CA VAL A 38 -7.83 15.48 -11.96
C VAL A 38 -7.52 16.89 -11.45
N ASP A 39 -6.33 17.38 -11.78
CA ASP A 39 -5.90 18.72 -11.36
C ASP A 39 -5.31 19.44 -12.57
N GLY A 40 -5.96 20.54 -12.98
CA GLY A 40 -5.47 21.36 -14.08
C GLY A 40 -5.30 20.64 -15.40
N GLY A 41 -6.12 19.60 -15.66
CA GLY A 41 -6.03 18.81 -16.89
C GLY A 41 -5.11 17.61 -16.80
N ASP A 42 -4.37 17.46 -15.70
CA ASP A 42 -3.52 16.29 -15.44
C ASP A 42 -4.24 15.29 -14.57
N GLN A 43 -4.01 14.01 -14.83
CA GLN A 43 -4.50 12.94 -13.98
C GLN A 43 -3.40 12.51 -13.02
N ILE A 44 -3.72 12.51 -11.73
CA ILE A 44 -2.83 12.05 -10.69
C ILE A 44 -3.39 10.75 -10.12
N TYR A 45 -2.58 9.70 -10.14
CA TYR A 45 -2.96 8.40 -9.58
C TYR A 45 -2.34 8.24 -8.21
N CYS A 46 -3.15 7.80 -7.26
CA CYS A 46 -2.67 7.46 -5.93
C CYS A 46 -3.00 5.99 -5.67
N PHE A 47 -1.96 5.20 -5.47
CA PHE A 47 -2.07 3.79 -5.17
C PHE A 47 -1.89 3.61 -3.67
N SER A 48 -2.90 3.06 -3.01
CA SER A 48 -2.90 2.91 -1.56
C SER A 48 -3.10 1.46 -1.18
N ALA A 49 -2.48 1.04 -0.09
CA ALA A 49 -2.70 -0.29 0.46
C ALA A 49 -2.68 -0.24 1.97
N MET A 50 -3.56 -1.04 2.58
CA MET A 50 -3.56 -1.25 4.02
C MET A 50 -3.23 -2.71 4.28
N ILE A 51 -2.19 -2.94 5.06
CA ILE A 51 -1.76 -4.28 5.43
C ILE A 51 -2.16 -4.52 6.87
N ILE A 52 -2.94 -5.57 7.09
CA ILE A 52 -3.34 -6.00 8.41
C ILE A 52 -2.46 -7.20 8.75
N TYR A 53 -1.70 -7.09 9.84
CA TYR A 53 -0.68 -8.09 10.12
C TYR A 53 -0.49 -8.33 11.61
N ILE A 54 0.20 -9.43 11.90
CA ILE A 54 0.64 -9.78 13.25
C ILE A 54 2.16 -9.77 13.23
N ASP A 55 2.75 -9.02 14.15
CA ASP A 55 4.19 -8.94 14.26
C ASP A 55 4.72 -10.15 15.01
N LYS A 56 5.57 -10.92 14.35
CA LYS A 56 6.15 -12.13 14.94
C LYS A 56 7.50 -11.87 15.62
N GLY A 57 7.84 -10.61 15.76
CA GLY A 57 9.12 -10.25 16.35
C GLY A 57 9.22 -10.43 17.84
#